data_08ca161620db1e5c37388105cc10570c
#
_entry.id   08ca161620db1e5c37388105cc10570c
#
_cell.length_a   1.000
_cell.length_b   1.000
_cell.length_c   1.000
_cell.angle_alpha   90.00
_cell.angle_beta   90.00
_cell.angle_gamma   90.00
#
_symmetry.space_group_name_H-M   'P 1'
#
loop_
_entity.id
_entity.type
_entity.pdbx_description
1 polymer ?
#
loop_
_entity_poly.entity_id
_entity_poly.type
_entity_poly.pdbx_seq_one_letter_code
_entity_poly.pdbx_strand_id
1 'polypeptide(L)'
;MFAWLRELDQRERKTLIAAVGGWATDSVDVMVFTYVIPTLIAVWGMTKVQAGWITTATVISSAIGGWVAGILADRFGRVRVLQLTILWFAVFTFLCGFTNSFEQLLITRSLQGLGFGGEWAVGAVLIGEMIRPEHRGKAVGTMQSGWAIGWGVANLLFLLLYSVLPEETAWRAMFWAGILPALLVLYIRRHVPEPDVYSATQSKVREKGGNFLEIFGPDLRRTTILTSIMVTGMMAGYFATFFWLPTFLKTERGLSVLNTGWYTFVVIAGSFAGYLAAAYSSDHLGRKKTFILFAVGSAVIAVSYTMLPISNAAMLVLGFPLGFFVSGNFSGCGPFLTELYPSRVRGSGQGFVYNFGRGMSAFSTPLVGYLSSTITLGKGIGVVAVTGFAVVVLIVSLLPETRGKQLAVYD
;
A
#
# COMPACT_ATOMS: atom_id res chain seq x y z
N MET A 1 12.02 -22.04 2.34
CA MET A 1 11.12 -20.88 2.25
C MET A 1 10.49 -20.75 0.88
N PHE A 2 11.24 -20.75 -0.22
CA PHE A 2 10.73 -20.54 -1.59
C PHE A 2 10.55 -21.83 -2.40
N ALA A 3 10.59 -23.04 -1.78
CA ALA A 3 10.45 -24.31 -2.49
C ALA A 3 9.12 -24.41 -3.27
N TRP A 4 8.04 -23.88 -2.71
CA TRP A 4 6.72 -23.84 -3.33
C TRP A 4 6.67 -23.14 -4.69
N LEU A 5 7.58 -22.17 -4.96
CA LEU A 5 7.67 -21.51 -6.27
C LEU A 5 8.05 -22.47 -7.40
N ARG A 6 8.72 -23.58 -7.06
CA ARG A 6 9.09 -24.64 -8.02
C ARG A 6 7.90 -25.55 -8.36
N GLU A 7 6.93 -25.60 -7.47
CA GLU A 7 5.70 -26.40 -7.62
C GLU A 7 4.63 -25.69 -8.47
N LEU A 8 4.77 -24.36 -8.68
CA LEU A 8 3.87 -23.58 -9.51
C LEU A 8 4.02 -23.98 -10.98
N ASP A 9 2.88 -24.16 -11.65
CA ASP A 9 2.85 -24.31 -13.09
C ASP A 9 3.20 -23.00 -13.82
N GLN A 10 3.28 -23.08 -15.16
CA GLN A 10 3.69 -21.92 -15.96
C GLN A 10 2.66 -20.77 -15.91
N ARG A 11 1.35 -21.07 -15.82
CA ARG A 11 0.28 -20.08 -15.72
C ARG A 11 0.31 -19.39 -14.36
N GLU A 12 0.37 -20.18 -13.28
CA GLU A 12 0.47 -19.69 -11.90
C GLU A 12 1.69 -18.76 -11.71
N ARG A 13 2.85 -19.17 -12.24
CA ARG A 13 4.09 -18.38 -12.17
C ARG A 13 3.97 -17.06 -12.92
N LYS A 14 3.41 -17.05 -14.12
CA LYS A 14 3.19 -15.82 -14.92
C LYS A 14 2.21 -14.87 -14.23
N THR A 15 1.14 -15.40 -13.65
CA THR A 15 0.17 -14.63 -12.87
C THR A 15 0.80 -14.02 -11.62
N LEU A 16 1.60 -14.79 -10.89
CA LEU A 16 2.31 -14.28 -9.72
C LEU A 16 3.30 -13.16 -10.10
N ILE A 17 4.07 -13.32 -11.18
CA ILE A 17 4.99 -12.28 -11.67
C ILE A 17 4.21 -11.01 -12.05
N ALA A 18 3.08 -11.14 -12.75
CA ALA A 18 2.24 -10.01 -13.12
C ALA A 18 1.71 -9.26 -11.89
N ALA A 19 1.22 -9.99 -10.88
CA ALA A 19 0.67 -9.39 -9.67
C ALA A 19 1.75 -8.76 -8.77
N VAL A 20 2.92 -9.40 -8.61
CA VAL A 20 4.07 -8.81 -7.91
C VAL A 20 4.57 -7.57 -8.65
N GLY A 21 4.66 -7.65 -9.99
CA GLY A 21 5.08 -6.52 -10.84
C GLY A 21 4.09 -5.36 -10.76
N GLY A 22 2.79 -5.62 -10.83
CA GLY A 22 1.75 -4.61 -10.67
C GLY A 22 1.88 -3.90 -9.33
N TRP A 23 1.90 -4.65 -8.24
CA TRP A 23 2.05 -4.09 -6.89
C TRP A 23 3.37 -3.34 -6.69
N ALA A 24 4.45 -3.76 -7.36
CA ALA A 24 5.71 -3.04 -7.36
C ALA A 24 5.59 -1.72 -8.13
N THR A 25 4.93 -1.70 -9.28
CA THR A 25 4.74 -0.46 -10.07
C THR A 25 3.86 0.56 -9.35
N ASP A 26 2.84 0.10 -8.61
CA ASP A 26 2.03 0.93 -7.73
C ASP A 26 2.88 1.61 -6.64
N SER A 27 3.77 0.84 -6.02
CA SER A 27 4.70 1.38 -5.02
C SER A 27 5.66 2.40 -5.61
N VAL A 28 6.19 2.16 -6.83
CA VAL A 28 7.05 3.15 -7.52
C VAL A 28 6.32 4.49 -7.61
N ASP A 29 5.09 4.49 -8.11
CA ASP A 29 4.33 5.73 -8.31
C ASP A 29 4.07 6.50 -7.01
N VAL A 30 3.63 5.79 -5.96
CA VAL A 30 3.40 6.42 -4.65
C VAL A 30 4.70 7.00 -4.09
N MET A 31 5.79 6.26 -4.17
CA MET A 31 7.07 6.66 -3.59
C MET A 31 7.76 7.77 -4.41
N VAL A 32 7.60 7.80 -5.73
CA VAL A 32 8.05 8.92 -6.57
C VAL A 32 7.55 10.24 -5.99
N PHE A 33 6.26 10.34 -5.68
CA PHE A 33 5.72 11.58 -5.13
C PHE A 33 6.34 11.94 -3.76
N THR A 34 6.56 10.95 -2.89
CA THR A 34 7.17 11.23 -1.56
C THR A 34 8.58 11.80 -1.67
N TYR A 35 9.35 11.36 -2.66
CA TYR A 35 10.71 11.86 -2.90
C TYR A 35 10.75 13.28 -3.50
N VAL A 36 9.75 13.65 -4.29
CA VAL A 36 9.73 14.98 -4.95
C VAL A 36 9.14 16.07 -4.06
N ILE A 37 8.42 15.75 -2.98
CA ILE A 37 7.80 16.72 -2.08
C ILE A 37 8.79 17.80 -1.59
N PRO A 38 9.98 17.46 -1.08
CA PRO A 38 10.93 18.47 -0.60
C PRO A 38 11.30 19.47 -1.70
N THR A 39 11.45 19.00 -2.92
CA THR A 39 11.78 19.85 -4.07
C THR A 39 10.59 20.74 -4.47
N LEU A 40 9.36 20.20 -4.48
CA LEU A 40 8.15 20.99 -4.76
C LEU A 40 7.90 22.08 -3.70
N ILE A 41 8.17 21.78 -2.42
CA ILE A 41 8.13 22.77 -1.35
C ILE A 41 9.13 23.91 -1.63
N ALA A 42 10.36 23.57 -2.06
CA ALA A 42 11.40 24.55 -2.32
C ALA A 42 11.13 25.38 -3.59
N VAL A 43 10.71 24.73 -4.70
CA VAL A 43 10.55 25.38 -6.04
C VAL A 43 9.22 26.13 -6.17
N TRP A 44 8.14 25.58 -5.63
CA TRP A 44 6.80 26.20 -5.74
C TRP A 44 6.36 26.96 -4.50
N GLY A 45 7.14 26.95 -3.41
CA GLY A 45 6.70 27.50 -2.11
C GLY A 45 5.50 26.74 -1.53
N MET A 46 5.30 25.50 -1.94
CA MET A 46 4.18 24.68 -1.51
C MET A 46 4.26 24.40 0.00
N THR A 47 3.14 24.50 0.70
CA THR A 47 3.09 24.15 2.12
C THR A 47 3.05 22.62 2.32
N LYS A 48 3.48 22.15 3.49
CA LYS A 48 3.37 20.73 3.86
C LYS A 48 1.91 20.26 3.89
N VAL A 49 0.99 21.14 4.26
CA VAL A 49 -0.46 20.87 4.24
C VAL A 49 -0.94 20.62 2.80
N GLN A 50 -0.52 21.45 1.85
CA GLN A 50 -0.84 21.26 0.42
C GLN A 50 -0.28 19.92 -0.11
N ALA A 51 0.97 19.57 0.22
CA ALA A 51 1.54 18.27 -0.12
C ALA A 51 0.71 17.11 0.43
N GLY A 52 0.27 17.23 1.68
CA GLY A 52 -0.64 16.27 2.30
C GLY A 52 -1.97 16.15 1.57
N TRP A 53 -2.57 17.26 1.13
CA TRP A 53 -3.82 17.26 0.38
C TRP A 53 -3.73 16.60 -0.99
N ILE A 54 -2.59 16.74 -1.70
CA ILE A 54 -2.36 15.99 -2.95
C ILE A 54 -2.44 14.48 -2.69
N THR A 55 -1.79 13.99 -1.64
CA THR A 55 -1.86 12.58 -1.26
C THR A 55 -3.29 12.17 -0.90
N THR A 56 -3.96 12.98 -0.09
CA THR A 56 -5.35 12.70 0.32
C THR A 56 -6.26 12.55 -0.91
N ALA A 57 -6.19 13.49 -1.83
CA ALA A 57 -6.98 13.45 -3.06
C ALA A 57 -6.67 12.21 -3.90
N THR A 58 -5.39 11.87 -4.06
CA THR A 58 -4.95 10.65 -4.76
C THR A 58 -5.50 9.38 -4.11
N VAL A 59 -5.41 9.26 -2.79
CA VAL A 59 -5.85 8.06 -2.04
C VAL A 59 -7.37 7.93 -2.02
N ILE A 60 -8.12 9.03 -1.87
CA ILE A 60 -9.59 9.02 -1.96
C ILE A 60 -10.01 8.62 -3.38
N SER A 61 -9.42 9.23 -4.40
CA SER A 61 -9.69 8.85 -5.80
C SER A 61 -9.36 7.37 -6.05
N SER A 62 -8.31 6.83 -5.42
CA SER A 62 -7.96 5.41 -5.56
C SER A 62 -9.00 4.49 -4.92
N ALA A 63 -9.63 4.89 -3.82
CA ALA A 63 -10.72 4.12 -3.23
C ALA A 63 -11.94 4.05 -4.17
N ILE A 64 -12.28 5.17 -4.81
CA ILE A 64 -13.34 5.24 -5.83
C ILE A 64 -12.96 4.40 -7.06
N GLY A 65 -11.73 4.57 -7.55
CA GLY A 65 -11.20 3.84 -8.70
C GLY A 65 -11.19 2.32 -8.49
N GLY A 66 -10.84 1.86 -7.28
CA GLY A 66 -10.88 0.45 -6.90
C GLY A 66 -12.30 -0.14 -6.97
N TRP A 67 -13.29 0.61 -6.53
CA TRP A 67 -14.69 0.24 -6.65
C TRP A 67 -15.14 0.12 -8.11
N VAL A 68 -14.88 1.14 -8.90
CA VAL A 68 -15.23 1.18 -10.32
C VAL A 68 -14.53 0.05 -11.07
N ALA A 69 -13.23 -0.15 -10.83
CA ALA A 69 -12.46 -1.21 -11.47
C ALA A 69 -12.95 -2.61 -11.09
N GLY A 70 -13.36 -2.83 -9.84
CA GLY A 70 -14.00 -4.09 -9.41
C GLY A 70 -15.25 -4.41 -10.24
N ILE A 71 -16.17 -3.44 -10.37
CA ILE A 71 -17.38 -3.59 -11.18
C ILE A 71 -17.07 -3.83 -12.67
N LEU A 72 -16.09 -3.08 -13.19
CA LEU A 72 -15.67 -3.25 -14.59
C LEU A 72 -15.00 -4.60 -14.82
N ALA A 73 -14.21 -5.10 -13.85
CA ALA A 73 -13.53 -6.39 -13.94
C ALA A 73 -14.54 -7.55 -13.98
N ASP A 74 -15.64 -7.46 -13.24
CA ASP A 74 -16.73 -8.43 -13.31
C ASP A 74 -17.45 -8.43 -14.66
N ARG A 75 -17.51 -7.27 -15.32
CA ARG A 75 -18.24 -7.12 -16.60
C ARG A 75 -17.37 -7.36 -17.83
N PHE A 76 -16.12 -6.87 -17.82
CA PHE A 76 -15.24 -6.84 -19.01
C PHE A 76 -14.05 -7.79 -18.93
N GLY A 77 -13.83 -8.45 -17.80
CA GLY A 77 -12.73 -9.38 -17.56
C GLY A 77 -11.64 -8.79 -16.64
N ARG A 78 -11.00 -9.67 -15.86
CA ARG A 78 -10.00 -9.29 -14.85
C ARG A 78 -8.75 -8.73 -15.51
N VAL A 79 -8.24 -9.43 -16.53
CA VAL A 79 -6.98 -9.08 -17.17
C VAL A 79 -7.09 -7.78 -17.97
N ARG A 80 -8.21 -7.59 -18.69
CA ARG A 80 -8.45 -6.35 -19.44
C ARG A 80 -8.52 -5.12 -18.55
N VAL A 81 -9.26 -5.22 -17.45
CA VAL A 81 -9.40 -4.09 -16.52
C VAL A 81 -8.08 -3.81 -15.82
N LEU A 82 -7.31 -4.83 -15.44
CA LEU A 82 -5.96 -4.66 -14.91
C LEU A 82 -5.06 -3.89 -15.88
N GLN A 83 -5.09 -4.22 -17.16
CA GLN A 83 -4.31 -3.52 -18.19
C GLN A 83 -4.72 -2.05 -18.31
N LEU A 84 -6.05 -1.78 -18.32
CA LEU A 84 -6.57 -0.42 -18.41
C LEU A 84 -6.19 0.43 -17.20
N THR A 85 -6.26 -0.13 -15.99
CA THR A 85 -5.91 0.59 -14.75
C THR A 85 -4.43 0.92 -14.69
N ILE A 86 -3.55 -0.03 -15.07
CA ILE A 86 -2.10 0.21 -15.13
C ILE A 86 -1.77 1.28 -16.18
N LEU A 87 -2.36 1.19 -17.39
CA LEU A 87 -2.12 2.19 -18.43
C LEU A 87 -2.61 3.58 -18.00
N TRP A 88 -3.79 3.65 -17.39
CA TRP A 88 -4.37 4.88 -16.89
C TRP A 88 -3.45 5.57 -15.88
N PHE A 89 -3.06 4.88 -14.81
CA PHE A 89 -2.22 5.52 -13.81
C PHE A 89 -0.82 5.87 -14.35
N ALA A 90 -0.23 5.05 -15.23
CA ALA A 90 1.07 5.34 -15.82
C ALA A 90 1.05 6.62 -16.68
N VAL A 91 -0.01 6.81 -17.48
CA VAL A 91 -0.19 8.03 -18.29
C VAL A 91 -0.33 9.27 -17.39
N PHE A 92 -1.20 9.20 -16.36
CA PHE A 92 -1.40 10.35 -15.47
C PHE A 92 -0.18 10.63 -14.58
N THR A 93 0.58 9.61 -14.18
CA THR A 93 1.87 9.81 -13.50
C THR A 93 2.85 10.53 -14.41
N PHE A 94 2.98 10.11 -15.67
CA PHE A 94 3.82 10.80 -16.66
C PHE A 94 3.40 12.27 -16.85
N LEU A 95 2.10 12.53 -16.92
CA LEU A 95 1.55 13.89 -17.06
C LEU A 95 1.85 14.78 -15.84
N CYS A 96 2.01 14.21 -14.63
CA CYS A 96 2.41 15.00 -13.47
C CYS A 96 3.75 15.73 -13.67
N GLY A 97 4.67 15.17 -14.45
CA GLY A 97 5.96 15.79 -14.77
C GLY A 97 5.87 17.09 -15.61
N PHE A 98 4.72 17.39 -16.20
CA PHE A 98 4.48 18.62 -17.00
C PHE A 98 3.70 19.69 -16.23
N THR A 99 3.32 19.43 -14.99
CA THR A 99 2.58 20.39 -14.17
C THR A 99 3.50 21.53 -13.71
N ASN A 100 2.89 22.72 -13.54
CA ASN A 100 3.59 23.94 -13.15
C ASN A 100 2.95 24.63 -11.94
N SER A 101 1.87 24.06 -11.38
CA SER A 101 1.20 24.59 -10.19
C SER A 101 0.67 23.47 -9.31
N PHE A 102 0.38 23.82 -8.04
CA PHE A 102 -0.26 22.93 -7.09
C PHE A 102 -1.59 22.37 -7.63
N GLU A 103 -2.43 23.22 -8.23
CA GLU A 103 -3.76 22.84 -8.72
C GLU A 103 -3.66 21.82 -9.87
N GLN A 104 -2.73 22.03 -10.81
CA GLN A 104 -2.49 21.10 -11.91
C GLN A 104 -2.03 19.75 -11.38
N LEU A 105 -1.09 19.74 -10.43
CA LEU A 105 -0.59 18.52 -9.82
C LEU A 105 -1.69 17.82 -8.99
N LEU A 106 -2.51 18.56 -8.25
CA LEU A 106 -3.63 18.02 -7.49
C LEU A 106 -4.62 17.30 -8.42
N ILE A 107 -4.98 17.91 -9.55
CA ILE A 107 -5.91 17.32 -10.53
C ILE A 107 -5.30 16.07 -11.17
N THR A 108 -4.07 16.16 -11.67
CA THR A 108 -3.42 15.02 -12.34
C THR A 108 -3.20 13.85 -11.39
N ARG A 109 -2.81 14.11 -10.14
CA ARG A 109 -2.67 13.08 -9.10
C ARG A 109 -4.02 12.48 -8.67
N SER A 110 -5.08 13.27 -8.65
CA SER A 110 -6.44 12.76 -8.40
C SER A 110 -6.91 11.83 -9.52
N LEU A 111 -6.69 12.21 -10.78
CA LEU A 111 -7.01 11.36 -11.92
C LEU A 111 -6.16 10.09 -11.96
N GLN A 112 -4.87 10.20 -11.63
CA GLN A 112 -3.98 9.07 -11.50
C GLN A 112 -4.47 8.08 -10.43
N GLY A 113 -4.95 8.59 -9.29
CA GLY A 113 -5.50 7.78 -8.21
C GLY A 113 -6.62 6.84 -8.66
N LEU A 114 -7.48 7.25 -9.59
CA LEU A 114 -8.56 6.38 -10.11
C LEU A 114 -8.02 5.07 -10.72
N GLY A 115 -6.89 5.13 -11.45
CA GLY A 115 -6.25 3.93 -11.98
C GLY A 115 -5.57 3.08 -10.90
N PHE A 116 -4.84 3.76 -10.00
CA PHE A 116 -4.09 3.13 -8.92
C PHE A 116 -4.94 2.20 -8.03
N GLY A 117 -6.16 2.63 -7.67
CA GLY A 117 -7.02 1.82 -6.80
C GLY A 117 -7.50 0.50 -7.42
N GLY A 118 -7.64 0.46 -8.74
CA GLY A 118 -8.14 -0.70 -9.46
C GLY A 118 -7.15 -1.86 -9.52
N GLU A 119 -5.87 -1.57 -9.53
CA GLU A 119 -4.82 -2.56 -9.70
C GLU A 119 -4.78 -3.57 -8.55
N TRP A 120 -4.75 -3.12 -7.30
CA TRP A 120 -4.73 -4.02 -6.15
C TRP A 120 -5.96 -4.94 -6.08
N ALA A 121 -7.16 -4.38 -6.29
CA ALA A 121 -8.39 -5.13 -6.18
C ALA A 121 -8.45 -6.25 -7.23
N VAL A 122 -8.13 -5.94 -8.49
CA VAL A 122 -8.16 -6.88 -9.60
C VAL A 122 -7.02 -7.90 -9.51
N GLY A 123 -5.81 -7.46 -9.13
CA GLY A 123 -4.64 -8.32 -8.97
C GLY A 123 -4.81 -9.36 -7.86
N ALA A 124 -5.40 -8.98 -6.71
CA ALA A 124 -5.68 -9.91 -5.62
C ALA A 124 -6.72 -10.97 -6.01
N VAL A 125 -7.77 -10.59 -6.74
CA VAL A 125 -8.77 -11.53 -7.27
C VAL A 125 -8.11 -12.47 -8.28
N LEU A 126 -7.30 -11.95 -9.18
CA LEU A 126 -6.59 -12.75 -10.19
C LEU A 126 -5.71 -13.82 -9.55
N ILE A 127 -4.94 -13.50 -8.50
CA ILE A 127 -4.18 -14.49 -7.72
C ILE A 127 -5.11 -15.53 -7.11
N GLY A 128 -6.22 -15.10 -6.51
CA GLY A 128 -7.19 -16.00 -5.87
C GLY A 128 -7.84 -16.99 -6.83
N GLU A 129 -8.07 -16.59 -8.09
CA GLU A 129 -8.70 -17.41 -9.12
C GLU A 129 -7.70 -18.30 -9.88
N MET A 130 -6.45 -17.86 -10.05
CA MET A 130 -5.44 -18.53 -10.89
C MET A 130 -4.49 -19.43 -10.12
N ILE A 131 -4.27 -19.21 -8.82
CA ILE A 131 -3.32 -19.98 -8.02
C ILE A 131 -4.03 -21.02 -7.16
N ARG A 132 -3.48 -22.24 -7.14
CA ARG A 132 -3.98 -23.37 -6.36
C ARG A 132 -4.19 -23.01 -4.88
N PRO A 133 -5.25 -23.55 -4.24
CA PRO A 133 -5.59 -23.22 -2.84
C PRO A 133 -4.43 -23.35 -1.86
N GLU A 134 -3.58 -24.37 -2.01
CA GLU A 134 -2.44 -24.66 -1.13
C GLU A 134 -1.37 -23.55 -1.14
N HIS A 135 -1.31 -22.77 -2.23
CA HIS A 135 -0.28 -21.75 -2.44
C HIS A 135 -0.81 -20.31 -2.41
N ARG A 136 -2.12 -20.09 -2.33
CA ARG A 136 -2.76 -18.76 -2.37
C ARG A 136 -2.22 -17.82 -1.28
N GLY A 137 -2.12 -18.29 -0.03
CA GLY A 137 -1.62 -17.47 1.08
C GLY A 137 -0.18 -17.02 0.86
N LYS A 138 0.68 -17.95 0.41
CA LYS A 138 2.09 -17.67 0.09
C LYS A 138 2.21 -16.72 -1.09
N ALA A 139 1.34 -16.86 -2.10
CA ALA A 139 1.31 -16.02 -3.28
C ALA A 139 0.88 -14.58 -2.96
N VAL A 140 -0.17 -14.40 -2.15
CA VAL A 140 -0.59 -13.08 -1.67
C VAL A 140 0.50 -12.42 -0.81
N GLY A 141 1.14 -13.16 0.08
CA GLY A 141 2.27 -12.67 0.88
C GLY A 141 3.45 -12.24 0.01
N THR A 142 3.75 -13.02 -1.05
CA THR A 142 4.81 -12.68 -2.02
C THR A 142 4.42 -11.44 -2.85
N MET A 143 3.16 -11.31 -3.27
CA MET A 143 2.66 -10.09 -3.92
C MET A 143 2.89 -8.86 -3.03
N GLN A 144 2.57 -8.94 -1.74
CA GLN A 144 2.77 -7.82 -0.82
C GLN A 144 4.25 -7.37 -0.72
N SER A 145 5.21 -8.29 -0.82
CA SER A 145 6.63 -7.92 -0.85
C SER A 145 7.03 -7.14 -2.10
N GLY A 146 6.24 -7.20 -3.18
CA GLY A 146 6.39 -6.36 -4.38
C GLY A 146 6.39 -4.87 -4.05
N TRP A 147 5.64 -4.45 -3.03
CA TRP A 147 5.65 -3.05 -2.57
C TRP A 147 7.05 -2.57 -2.16
N ALA A 148 7.79 -3.36 -1.38
CA ALA A 148 9.16 -3.01 -1.00
C ALA A 148 10.11 -3.00 -2.20
N ILE A 149 9.92 -3.90 -3.17
CA ILE A 149 10.69 -3.92 -4.42
C ILE A 149 10.45 -2.62 -5.20
N GLY A 150 9.19 -2.23 -5.39
CA GLY A 150 8.85 -0.99 -6.09
C GLY A 150 9.38 0.25 -5.38
N TRP A 151 9.30 0.28 -4.05
CA TRP A 151 9.92 1.36 -3.27
C TRP A 151 11.43 1.44 -3.49
N GLY A 152 12.11 0.27 -3.53
CA GLY A 152 13.53 0.20 -3.87
C GLY A 152 13.84 0.77 -5.27
N VAL A 153 13.03 0.44 -6.26
CA VAL A 153 13.15 0.99 -7.63
C VAL A 153 12.96 2.52 -7.62
N ALA A 154 11.94 3.04 -6.95
CA ALA A 154 11.73 4.49 -6.83
C ALA A 154 12.92 5.19 -6.14
N ASN A 155 13.49 4.56 -5.10
CA ASN A 155 14.67 5.08 -4.42
C ASN A 155 15.91 5.11 -5.31
N LEU A 156 16.13 4.07 -6.11
CA LEU A 156 17.23 4.04 -7.08
C LEU A 156 17.05 5.10 -8.19
N LEU A 157 15.83 5.28 -8.69
CA LEU A 157 15.50 6.34 -9.63
C LEU A 157 15.76 7.72 -9.01
N PHE A 158 15.36 7.94 -7.76
CA PHE A 158 15.62 9.17 -7.03
C PHE A 158 17.12 9.44 -6.92
N LEU A 159 17.92 8.46 -6.46
CA LEU A 159 19.37 8.60 -6.37
C LEU A 159 20.01 8.91 -7.72
N LEU A 160 19.61 8.18 -8.77
CA LEU A 160 20.16 8.36 -10.11
C LEU A 160 19.80 9.74 -10.69
N LEU A 161 18.52 10.09 -10.73
CA LEU A 161 18.06 11.30 -11.39
C LEU A 161 18.52 12.57 -10.69
N TYR A 162 18.52 12.59 -9.35
CA TYR A 162 18.99 13.74 -8.59
C TYR A 162 20.53 13.85 -8.51
N SER A 163 21.27 12.79 -8.89
CA SER A 163 22.75 12.88 -9.01
C SER A 163 23.20 13.44 -10.35
N VAL A 164 22.40 13.29 -11.41
CA VAL A 164 22.81 13.67 -12.77
C VAL A 164 22.04 14.89 -13.34
N LEU A 165 20.90 15.25 -12.74
CA LEU A 165 20.06 16.35 -13.20
C LEU A 165 19.92 17.41 -12.09
N PRO A 166 19.74 18.70 -12.48
CA PRO A 166 19.33 19.75 -11.54
C PRO A 166 18.00 19.40 -10.86
N GLU A 167 17.82 19.78 -9.59
CA GLU A 167 16.60 19.45 -8.81
C GLU A 167 15.31 19.84 -9.53
N GLU A 168 15.30 20.96 -10.27
CA GLU A 168 14.15 21.45 -11.05
C GLU A 168 13.72 20.50 -12.17
N THR A 169 14.67 19.78 -12.77
CA THR A 169 14.39 18.80 -13.83
C THR A 169 14.25 17.40 -13.25
N ALA A 170 15.01 17.08 -12.20
CA ALA A 170 15.03 15.75 -11.58
C ALA A 170 13.65 15.32 -11.09
N TRP A 171 12.90 16.22 -10.41
CA TRP A 171 11.56 15.88 -9.94
C TRP A 171 10.59 15.59 -11.09
N ARG A 172 10.70 16.30 -12.22
CA ARG A 172 9.90 16.03 -13.42
C ARG A 172 10.27 14.69 -14.03
N ALA A 173 11.58 14.39 -14.13
CA ALA A 173 12.08 13.12 -14.64
C ALA A 173 11.62 11.92 -13.80
N MET A 174 11.48 12.09 -12.46
CA MET A 174 10.88 11.09 -11.60
C MET A 174 9.45 10.73 -12.05
N PHE A 175 8.62 11.71 -12.36
CA PHE A 175 7.26 11.47 -12.87
C PHE A 175 7.27 10.92 -14.30
N TRP A 176 8.17 11.39 -15.16
CA TRP A 176 8.28 10.85 -16.53
C TRP A 176 8.66 9.37 -16.53
N ALA A 177 9.51 8.95 -15.60
CA ALA A 177 9.80 7.53 -15.41
C ALA A 177 8.56 6.69 -15.02
N GLY A 178 7.53 7.34 -14.50
CA GLY A 178 6.23 6.73 -14.19
C GLY A 178 5.47 6.16 -15.40
N ILE A 179 5.94 6.36 -16.64
CA ILE A 179 5.41 5.68 -17.83
C ILE A 179 5.90 4.22 -17.94
N LEU A 180 7.01 3.87 -17.30
CA LEU A 180 7.60 2.54 -17.40
C LEU A 180 6.66 1.40 -16.97
N PRO A 181 5.77 1.55 -15.97
CA PRO A 181 4.73 0.57 -15.67
C PRO A 181 3.85 0.17 -16.85
N ALA A 182 3.65 1.06 -17.84
CA ALA A 182 2.91 0.71 -19.06
C ALA A 182 3.55 -0.47 -19.82
N LEU A 183 4.87 -0.72 -19.68
CA LEU A 183 5.53 -1.89 -20.26
C LEU A 183 5.03 -3.19 -19.64
N LEU A 184 4.61 -3.19 -18.38
CA LEU A 184 4.01 -4.34 -17.73
C LEU A 184 2.69 -4.75 -18.39
N VAL A 185 1.93 -3.80 -18.92
CA VAL A 185 0.70 -4.08 -19.69
C VAL A 185 1.00 -4.99 -20.87
N LEU A 186 2.13 -4.76 -21.58
CA LEU A 186 2.55 -5.62 -22.70
C LEU A 186 2.88 -7.04 -22.24
N TYR A 187 3.52 -7.17 -21.08
CA TYR A 187 3.79 -8.48 -20.48
C TYR A 187 2.48 -9.20 -20.12
N ILE A 188 1.57 -8.52 -19.39
CA ILE A 188 0.28 -9.08 -18.99
C ILE A 188 -0.54 -9.53 -20.21
N ARG A 189 -0.61 -8.69 -21.24
CA ARG A 189 -1.34 -9.00 -22.48
C ARG A 189 -0.84 -10.28 -23.17
N ARG A 190 0.48 -10.54 -23.13
CA ARG A 190 1.09 -11.69 -23.80
C ARG A 190 1.07 -12.97 -22.99
N HIS A 191 1.03 -12.88 -21.66
CA HIS A 191 1.37 -14.01 -20.80
C HIS A 191 0.30 -14.41 -19.79
N VAL A 192 -0.66 -13.53 -19.49
CA VAL A 192 -1.69 -13.78 -18.49
C VAL A 192 -3.05 -13.96 -19.19
N PRO A 193 -3.60 -15.19 -19.24
CA PRO A 193 -4.94 -15.42 -19.78
C PRO A 193 -6.01 -14.97 -18.77
N GLU A 194 -7.24 -14.73 -19.28
CA GLU A 194 -8.39 -14.57 -18.40
C GLU A 194 -8.64 -15.88 -17.62
N PRO A 195 -9.05 -15.81 -16.34
CA PRO A 195 -9.35 -16.99 -15.54
C PRO A 195 -10.51 -17.80 -16.15
N ASP A 196 -10.36 -19.14 -16.16
CA ASP A 196 -11.40 -20.04 -16.65
C ASP A 196 -12.70 -19.92 -15.82
N VAL A 197 -12.59 -19.61 -14.53
CA VAL A 197 -13.70 -19.33 -13.62
C VAL A 197 -14.54 -18.14 -14.10
N TYR A 198 -13.91 -17.10 -14.64
CA TYR A 198 -14.62 -15.96 -15.23
C TYR A 198 -15.48 -16.39 -16.40
N SER A 199 -14.96 -17.21 -17.31
CA SER A 199 -15.66 -17.71 -18.48
C SER A 199 -16.85 -18.62 -18.12
N ALA A 200 -16.69 -19.45 -17.08
CA ALA A 200 -17.73 -20.37 -16.61
C ALA A 200 -18.82 -19.71 -15.75
N THR A 201 -18.48 -18.58 -15.12
CA THR A 201 -19.31 -17.93 -14.09
C THR A 201 -20.14 -16.77 -14.65
N GLN A 202 -19.85 -16.29 -15.87
CA GLN A 202 -20.60 -15.20 -16.51
C GLN A 202 -22.11 -15.47 -16.59
N SER A 203 -22.52 -16.74 -16.60
CA SER A 203 -23.95 -17.18 -16.61
C SER A 203 -24.56 -17.38 -15.22
N LYS A 204 -23.75 -17.63 -14.17
CA LYS A 204 -24.23 -18.04 -12.82
C LYS A 204 -24.08 -17.00 -11.71
N VAL A 205 -23.16 -16.05 -11.79
CA VAL A 205 -22.90 -15.06 -10.72
C VAL A 205 -24.00 -14.01 -10.58
N ARG A 206 -24.90 -13.90 -11.55
CA ARG A 206 -26.05 -12.98 -11.44
C ARG A 206 -27.09 -13.38 -10.38
N GLU A 207 -27.07 -14.61 -9.87
CA GLU A 207 -28.15 -15.11 -9.01
C GLU A 207 -27.83 -15.27 -7.51
N LYS A 208 -26.59 -15.23 -7.06
CA LYS A 208 -26.25 -15.52 -5.65
C LYS A 208 -25.14 -14.65 -5.03
N GLY A 209 -24.97 -13.41 -5.45
CA GLY A 209 -24.13 -12.46 -4.72
C GLY A 209 -24.78 -12.10 -3.38
N GLY A 210 -24.07 -12.30 -2.26
CA GLY A 210 -24.53 -11.83 -0.96
C GLY A 210 -24.82 -10.32 -1.01
N ASN A 211 -25.86 -9.89 -0.31
CA ASN A 211 -26.19 -8.47 -0.24
C ASN A 211 -25.02 -7.71 0.44
N PHE A 212 -24.41 -6.76 -0.27
CA PHE A 212 -23.33 -5.91 0.30
C PHE A 212 -23.73 -5.30 1.65
N LEU A 213 -24.99 -4.93 1.83
CA LEU A 213 -25.48 -4.33 3.08
C LEU A 213 -25.45 -5.30 4.26
N GLU A 214 -25.32 -6.59 4.03
CA GLU A 214 -25.24 -7.61 5.09
C GLU A 214 -24.02 -7.41 6.00
N ILE A 215 -22.92 -6.83 5.50
CA ILE A 215 -21.75 -6.51 6.33
C ILE A 215 -22.07 -5.47 7.44
N PHE A 216 -23.18 -4.74 7.31
CA PHE A 216 -23.68 -3.79 8.30
C PHE A 216 -24.85 -4.36 9.12
N GLY A 217 -25.26 -5.60 8.82
CA GLY A 217 -26.28 -6.30 9.58
C GLY A 217 -25.87 -6.56 11.06
N PRO A 218 -26.82 -6.93 11.92
CA PRO A 218 -26.60 -7.08 13.36
C PRO A 218 -25.41 -7.97 13.70
N ASP A 219 -25.20 -9.06 12.98
CA ASP A 219 -24.17 -10.07 13.24
C ASP A 219 -22.77 -9.60 12.85
N LEU A 220 -22.64 -8.81 11.80
CA LEU A 220 -21.35 -8.40 11.23
C LEU A 220 -20.98 -6.94 11.49
N ARG A 221 -21.96 -6.09 11.86
CA ARG A 221 -21.74 -4.65 12.07
C ARG A 221 -20.58 -4.36 13.01
N ARG A 222 -20.50 -5.06 14.16
CA ARG A 222 -19.41 -4.88 15.11
C ARG A 222 -18.07 -5.23 14.49
N THR A 223 -17.98 -6.34 13.80
CA THR A 223 -16.75 -6.78 13.10
C THR A 223 -16.35 -5.77 12.04
N THR A 224 -17.29 -5.33 11.21
CA THR A 224 -17.03 -4.33 10.14
C THR A 224 -16.52 -3.01 10.68
N ILE A 225 -17.16 -2.48 11.75
CA ILE A 225 -16.72 -1.21 12.37
C ILE A 225 -15.33 -1.37 12.99
N LEU A 226 -15.10 -2.40 13.79
CA LEU A 226 -13.81 -2.61 14.46
C LEU A 226 -12.69 -2.82 13.45
N THR A 227 -12.88 -3.67 12.45
CA THR A 227 -11.85 -3.91 11.43
C THR A 227 -11.59 -2.68 10.56
N SER A 228 -12.61 -1.85 10.26
CA SER A 228 -12.44 -0.58 9.56
C SER A 228 -11.59 0.41 10.37
N ILE A 229 -11.82 0.53 11.67
CA ILE A 229 -11.02 1.38 12.57
C ILE A 229 -9.58 0.83 12.67
N MET A 230 -9.41 -0.49 12.79
CA MET A 230 -8.10 -1.13 12.83
C MET A 230 -7.27 -0.80 11.58
N VAL A 231 -7.86 -0.99 10.38
CA VAL A 231 -7.17 -0.75 9.11
C VAL A 231 -6.90 0.74 8.93
N THR A 232 -7.82 1.62 9.35
CA THR A 232 -7.59 3.08 9.36
C THR A 232 -6.37 3.43 10.22
N GLY A 233 -6.29 2.93 11.44
CA GLY A 233 -5.15 3.18 12.34
C GLY A 233 -3.82 2.67 11.77
N MET A 234 -3.84 1.45 11.24
CA MET A 234 -2.67 0.82 10.62
C MET A 234 -2.14 1.64 9.44
N MET A 235 -3.03 2.02 8.52
CA MET A 235 -2.65 2.80 7.33
C MET A 235 -2.28 4.25 7.70
N ALA A 236 -2.95 4.86 8.67
CA ALA A 236 -2.61 6.21 9.14
C ALA A 236 -1.19 6.25 9.72
N GLY A 237 -0.81 5.28 10.55
CA GLY A 237 0.55 5.14 11.06
C GLY A 237 1.59 4.94 9.95
N TYR A 238 1.27 4.12 8.97
CA TYR A 238 2.11 3.87 7.81
C TYR A 238 2.32 5.14 6.97
N PHE A 239 1.23 5.79 6.54
CA PHE A 239 1.31 7.00 5.71
C PHE A 239 2.00 8.16 6.45
N ALA A 240 1.69 8.36 7.73
CA ALA A 240 2.37 9.37 8.52
C ALA A 240 3.89 9.14 8.56
N THR A 241 4.32 7.89 8.72
CA THR A 241 5.74 7.55 8.83
C THR A 241 6.45 7.66 7.48
N PHE A 242 5.99 6.93 6.47
CA PHE A 242 6.77 6.75 5.23
C PHE A 242 6.55 7.84 4.20
N PHE A 243 5.38 8.45 4.17
CA PHE A 243 5.12 9.54 3.26
C PHE A 243 6.01 10.76 3.54
N TRP A 244 6.20 11.08 4.81
CA TRP A 244 7.01 12.21 5.22
C TRP A 244 8.50 11.88 5.44
N LEU A 245 8.89 10.61 5.34
CA LEU A 245 10.25 10.17 5.64
C LEU A 245 11.33 10.90 4.81
N PRO A 246 11.25 10.99 3.47
CA PRO A 246 12.26 11.71 2.69
C PRO A 246 12.31 13.20 3.04
N THR A 247 11.14 13.82 3.26
CA THR A 247 11.05 15.23 3.66
C THR A 247 11.68 15.45 5.03
N PHE A 248 11.38 14.60 6.01
CA PHE A 248 11.97 14.65 7.35
C PHE A 248 13.50 14.52 7.30
N LEU A 249 14.01 13.55 6.56
CA LEU A 249 15.46 13.34 6.43
C LEU A 249 16.16 14.53 5.76
N LYS A 250 15.56 15.11 4.71
CA LYS A 250 16.14 16.27 4.00
C LYS A 250 15.99 17.56 4.82
N THR A 251 14.83 17.87 5.37
CA THR A 251 14.53 19.21 5.94
C THR A 251 14.84 19.36 7.42
N GLU A 252 14.66 18.31 8.23
CA GLU A 252 14.96 18.39 9.67
C GLU A 252 16.30 17.77 10.05
N ARG A 253 16.74 16.74 9.33
CA ARG A 253 18.03 16.10 9.57
C ARG A 253 19.16 16.66 8.70
N GLY A 254 18.82 17.52 7.71
CA GLY A 254 19.81 18.15 6.84
C GLY A 254 20.59 17.18 5.96
N LEU A 255 20.06 15.99 5.69
CA LEU A 255 20.75 14.98 4.89
C LEU A 255 20.75 15.38 3.40
N SER A 256 21.88 15.13 2.73
CA SER A 256 21.96 15.24 1.28
C SER A 256 21.01 14.23 0.58
N VAL A 257 20.76 14.44 -0.71
CA VAL A 257 19.98 13.50 -1.53
C VAL A 257 20.53 12.08 -1.43
N LEU A 258 21.84 11.92 -1.59
CA LEU A 258 22.50 10.63 -1.53
C LEU A 258 22.32 9.96 -0.16
N ASN A 259 22.53 10.69 0.93
CA ASN A 259 22.32 10.15 2.27
C ASN A 259 20.84 9.81 2.50
N THR A 260 19.91 10.67 2.10
CA THR A 260 18.47 10.38 2.19
C THR A 260 18.14 9.06 1.51
N GLY A 261 18.66 8.82 0.32
CA GLY A 261 18.48 7.56 -0.40
C GLY A 261 19.05 6.34 0.34
N TRP A 262 20.25 6.44 0.93
CA TRP A 262 20.82 5.33 1.70
C TRP A 262 20.05 5.04 2.98
N TYR A 263 19.60 6.05 3.71
CA TYR A 263 18.76 5.88 4.90
C TYR A 263 17.42 5.21 4.52
N THR A 264 16.81 5.66 3.43
CA THR A 264 15.56 5.05 2.95
C THR A 264 15.79 3.62 2.48
N PHE A 265 16.94 3.31 1.86
CA PHE A 265 17.28 1.95 1.44
C PHE A 265 17.32 0.97 2.62
N VAL A 266 17.90 1.37 3.75
CA VAL A 266 17.89 0.55 4.98
C VAL A 266 16.47 0.31 5.49
N VAL A 267 15.60 1.33 5.43
CA VAL A 267 14.18 1.20 5.77
C VAL A 267 13.47 0.21 4.83
N ILE A 268 13.75 0.28 3.53
CA ILE A 268 13.19 -0.62 2.52
C ILE A 268 13.61 -2.07 2.77
N ALA A 269 14.88 -2.30 3.08
CA ALA A 269 15.39 -3.62 3.44
C ALA A 269 14.67 -4.18 4.68
N GLY A 270 14.46 -3.33 5.69
CA GLY A 270 13.66 -3.65 6.86
C GLY A 270 12.21 -3.98 6.50
N SER A 271 11.58 -3.19 5.61
CA SER A 271 10.20 -3.41 5.15
C SER A 271 10.04 -4.77 4.47
N PHE A 272 10.96 -5.11 3.57
CA PHE A 272 10.94 -6.42 2.90
C PHE A 272 11.04 -7.57 3.91
N ALA A 273 11.99 -7.49 4.83
CA ALA A 273 12.13 -8.48 5.90
C ALA A 273 10.90 -8.54 6.82
N GLY A 274 10.31 -7.39 7.12
CA GLY A 274 9.10 -7.26 7.96
C GLY A 274 7.88 -7.91 7.34
N TYR A 275 7.62 -7.71 6.05
CA TYR A 275 6.53 -8.40 5.34
C TYR A 275 6.66 -9.92 5.45
N LEU A 276 7.85 -10.45 5.25
CA LEU A 276 8.09 -11.90 5.33
C LEU A 276 7.97 -12.41 6.76
N ALA A 277 8.64 -11.75 7.72
CA ALA A 277 8.64 -12.17 9.12
C ALA A 277 7.23 -12.15 9.73
N ALA A 278 6.43 -11.11 9.43
CA ALA A 278 5.07 -11.00 9.93
C ALA A 278 4.14 -12.08 9.37
N ALA A 279 4.29 -12.44 8.09
CA ALA A 279 3.53 -13.53 7.48
C ALA A 279 3.78 -14.85 8.24
N TYR A 280 5.06 -15.20 8.49
CA TYR A 280 5.40 -16.40 9.27
C TYR A 280 4.96 -16.31 10.74
N SER A 281 5.18 -15.15 11.38
CA SER A 281 4.76 -14.92 12.76
C SER A 281 3.26 -15.08 12.94
N SER A 282 2.48 -14.63 11.97
CA SER A 282 1.02 -14.73 11.97
C SER A 282 0.52 -16.18 12.00
N ASP A 283 1.21 -17.08 11.31
CA ASP A 283 0.87 -18.51 11.33
C ASP A 283 1.33 -19.22 12.61
N HIS A 284 2.44 -18.81 13.21
CA HIS A 284 3.01 -19.44 14.39
C HIS A 284 2.51 -18.88 15.72
N LEU A 285 2.46 -17.54 15.87
CA LEU A 285 2.04 -16.87 17.10
C LEU A 285 0.53 -16.62 17.18
N GLY A 286 -0.15 -16.65 16.02
CA GLY A 286 -1.53 -16.25 15.88
C GLY A 286 -1.68 -14.82 15.37
N ARG A 287 -2.87 -14.48 14.87
CA ARG A 287 -3.16 -13.21 14.21
C ARG A 287 -3.05 -12.03 15.18
N LYS A 288 -3.72 -12.11 16.32
CA LYS A 288 -3.75 -11.04 17.33
C LYS A 288 -2.37 -10.72 17.89
N LYS A 289 -1.62 -11.73 18.31
CA LYS A 289 -0.29 -11.53 18.90
C LYS A 289 0.67 -10.89 17.91
N THR A 290 0.61 -11.32 16.65
CA THR A 290 1.44 -10.73 15.59
C THR A 290 1.10 -9.26 15.36
N PHE A 291 -0.19 -8.90 15.23
CA PHE A 291 -0.58 -7.49 15.08
C PHE A 291 -0.13 -6.64 16.26
N ILE A 292 -0.34 -7.11 17.51
CA ILE A 292 0.08 -6.37 18.71
C ILE A 292 1.60 -6.19 18.73
N LEU A 293 2.37 -7.25 18.46
CA LEU A 293 3.84 -7.19 18.41
C LEU A 293 4.32 -6.16 17.40
N PHE A 294 3.80 -6.21 16.17
CA PHE A 294 4.22 -5.32 15.12
C PHE A 294 3.72 -3.88 15.33
N ALA A 295 2.51 -3.68 15.83
CA ALA A 295 1.98 -2.34 16.13
C ALA A 295 2.71 -1.67 17.29
N VAL A 296 2.99 -2.40 18.38
CA VAL A 296 3.78 -1.87 19.51
C VAL A 296 5.21 -1.57 19.04
N GLY A 297 5.84 -2.49 18.31
CA GLY A 297 7.16 -2.25 17.72
C GLY A 297 7.18 -1.03 16.81
N SER A 298 6.14 -0.85 15.98
CA SER A 298 5.98 0.33 15.11
C SER A 298 5.89 1.62 15.90
N ALA A 299 5.08 1.65 16.96
CA ALA A 299 4.92 2.83 17.80
C ALA A 299 6.24 3.21 18.49
N VAL A 300 6.91 2.23 19.11
CA VAL A 300 8.19 2.45 19.79
C VAL A 300 9.25 2.95 18.84
N ILE A 301 9.41 2.29 17.69
CA ILE A 301 10.48 2.67 16.76
C ILE A 301 10.17 3.99 16.03
N ALA A 302 8.89 4.31 15.76
CA ALA A 302 8.51 5.60 15.19
C ALA A 302 8.88 6.75 16.13
N VAL A 303 8.59 6.63 17.44
CA VAL A 303 9.01 7.60 18.45
C VAL A 303 10.55 7.73 18.49
N SER A 304 11.23 6.60 18.57
CA SER A 304 12.70 6.59 18.65
C SER A 304 13.34 7.24 17.43
N TYR A 305 12.80 7.01 16.25
CA TYR A 305 13.34 7.50 14.99
C TYR A 305 13.04 8.98 14.74
N THR A 306 11.83 9.43 15.07
CA THR A 306 11.35 10.76 14.65
C THR A 306 11.31 11.80 15.76
N MET A 307 11.21 11.39 17.02
CA MET A 307 11.01 12.31 18.15
C MET A 307 12.24 12.43 19.06
N LEU A 308 13.11 11.41 19.12
CA LEU A 308 14.28 11.44 20.00
C LEU A 308 15.50 12.11 19.34
N PRO A 309 16.34 12.79 20.10
CA PRO A 309 17.56 13.44 19.60
C PRO A 309 18.68 12.40 19.38
N ILE A 310 18.46 11.48 18.44
CA ILE A 310 19.45 10.45 18.09
C ILE A 310 20.45 10.94 17.05
N SER A 311 21.66 10.36 17.04
CA SER A 311 22.67 10.64 16.02
C SER A 311 22.24 10.09 14.65
N ASN A 312 22.82 10.64 13.58
CA ASN A 312 22.57 10.14 12.23
C ASN A 312 22.98 8.67 12.07
N ALA A 313 24.08 8.24 12.71
CA ALA A 313 24.50 6.83 12.71
C ALA A 313 23.46 5.91 13.37
N ALA A 314 22.94 6.30 14.54
CA ALA A 314 21.86 5.55 15.20
C ALA A 314 20.59 5.53 14.33
N MET A 315 20.25 6.65 13.68
CA MET A 315 19.11 6.73 12.77
C MET A 315 19.24 5.78 11.57
N LEU A 316 20.44 5.66 10.99
CA LEU A 316 20.68 4.70 9.90
C LEU A 316 20.38 3.27 10.35
N VAL A 317 20.89 2.87 11.52
CA VAL A 317 20.63 1.52 12.08
C VAL A 317 19.15 1.31 12.40
N LEU A 318 18.50 2.30 13.04
CA LEU A 318 17.08 2.23 13.40
C LEU A 318 16.15 2.29 12.20
N GLY A 319 16.64 2.64 11.01
CA GLY A 319 15.90 2.56 9.76
C GLY A 319 15.42 1.14 9.45
N PHE A 320 16.24 0.13 9.70
CA PHE A 320 15.85 -1.26 9.49
C PHE A 320 14.65 -1.68 10.34
N PRO A 321 14.68 -1.57 11.70
CA PRO A 321 13.51 -1.90 12.51
C PRO A 321 12.30 -0.99 12.24
N LEU A 322 12.50 0.27 11.79
CA LEU A 322 11.39 1.12 11.36
C LEU A 322 10.64 0.49 10.19
N GLY A 323 11.36 0.13 9.13
CA GLY A 323 10.79 -0.58 7.99
C GLY A 323 10.15 -1.90 8.39
N PHE A 324 10.85 -2.70 9.19
CA PHE A 324 10.45 -4.03 9.63
C PHE A 324 9.09 -4.03 10.35
N PHE A 325 8.96 -3.25 11.40
CA PHE A 325 7.74 -3.24 12.20
C PHE A 325 6.57 -2.55 11.47
N VAL A 326 6.79 -1.38 10.90
CA VAL A 326 5.71 -0.61 10.26
C VAL A 326 5.11 -1.34 9.07
N SER A 327 5.94 -1.95 8.21
CA SER A 327 5.45 -2.68 7.02
C SER A 327 4.87 -4.05 7.37
N GLY A 328 5.40 -4.73 8.38
CA GLY A 328 4.95 -6.06 8.76
C GLY A 328 3.47 -6.16 9.16
N ASN A 329 2.87 -5.08 9.67
CA ASN A 329 1.45 -5.04 9.99
C ASN A 329 0.54 -5.42 8.81
N PHE A 330 0.95 -5.15 7.57
CA PHE A 330 0.14 -5.43 6.38
C PHE A 330 0.03 -6.91 6.02
N SER A 331 1.04 -7.72 6.35
CA SER A 331 1.07 -9.13 5.96
C SER A 331 -0.05 -9.96 6.60
N GLY A 332 -0.44 -9.60 7.84
CA GLY A 332 -1.53 -10.27 8.55
C GLY A 332 -2.93 -9.80 8.15
N CYS A 333 -3.05 -8.63 7.51
CA CYS A 333 -4.33 -7.97 7.29
C CYS A 333 -5.27 -8.80 6.39
N GLY A 334 -4.78 -9.25 5.23
CA GLY A 334 -5.58 -10.04 4.30
C GLY A 334 -6.14 -11.33 4.91
N PRO A 335 -5.30 -12.24 5.43
CA PRO A 335 -5.76 -13.46 6.08
C PRO A 335 -6.72 -13.19 7.25
N PHE A 336 -6.41 -12.23 8.11
CA PHE A 336 -7.25 -11.90 9.25
C PHE A 336 -8.65 -11.45 8.86
N LEU A 337 -8.75 -10.54 7.89
CA LEU A 337 -10.05 -10.10 7.36
C LEU A 337 -10.81 -11.25 6.69
N THR A 338 -10.11 -12.10 5.93
CA THR A 338 -10.71 -13.28 5.29
C THR A 338 -11.33 -14.24 6.29
N GLU A 339 -10.68 -14.44 7.45
CA GLU A 339 -11.11 -15.35 8.52
C GLU A 339 -12.26 -14.78 9.37
N LEU A 340 -12.45 -13.46 9.39
CA LEU A 340 -13.50 -12.79 10.16
C LEU A 340 -14.86 -12.75 9.45
N TYR A 341 -14.87 -12.82 8.11
CA TYR A 341 -16.11 -12.73 7.33
C TYR A 341 -16.56 -14.08 6.79
N PRO A 342 -17.88 -14.40 6.84
CA PRO A 342 -18.45 -15.60 6.23
C PRO A 342 -18.30 -15.55 4.71
N SER A 343 -18.27 -16.73 4.07
CA SER A 343 -17.97 -16.89 2.65
C SER A 343 -18.82 -16.02 1.72
N ARG A 344 -20.12 -15.88 2.04
CA ARG A 344 -21.09 -15.15 1.22
C ARG A 344 -20.84 -13.65 1.10
N VAL A 345 -20.18 -13.03 2.08
CA VAL A 345 -19.87 -11.57 2.11
C VAL A 345 -18.40 -11.25 2.33
N ARG A 346 -17.53 -12.26 2.27
CA ARG A 346 -16.09 -12.12 2.53
C ARG A 346 -15.41 -11.09 1.64
N GLY A 347 -15.65 -11.17 0.34
CA GLY A 347 -15.10 -10.23 -0.63
C GLY A 347 -15.59 -8.80 -0.39
N SER A 348 -16.90 -8.65 -0.13
CA SER A 348 -17.51 -7.35 0.18
C SER A 348 -16.97 -6.76 1.48
N GLY A 349 -16.86 -7.57 2.54
CA GLY A 349 -16.35 -7.14 3.85
C GLY A 349 -14.88 -6.73 3.78
N GLN A 350 -14.04 -7.56 3.20
CA GLN A 350 -12.61 -7.28 3.05
C GLN A 350 -12.38 -6.05 2.16
N GLY A 351 -13.05 -5.99 1.02
CA GLY A 351 -12.92 -4.86 0.08
C GLY A 351 -13.40 -3.55 0.70
N PHE A 352 -14.55 -3.56 1.40
CA PHE A 352 -15.05 -2.37 2.09
C PHE A 352 -14.08 -1.89 3.17
N VAL A 353 -13.70 -2.78 4.10
CA VAL A 353 -12.84 -2.44 5.24
C VAL A 353 -11.50 -1.88 4.78
N TYR A 354 -10.88 -2.52 3.79
CA TYR A 354 -9.58 -2.09 3.28
C TYR A 354 -9.66 -0.70 2.61
N ASN A 355 -10.63 -0.50 1.72
CA ASN A 355 -10.78 0.78 1.01
C ASN A 355 -11.29 1.91 1.91
N PHE A 356 -12.20 1.61 2.85
CA PHE A 356 -12.64 2.57 3.86
C PHE A 356 -11.45 3.01 4.74
N GLY A 357 -10.69 2.05 5.27
CA GLY A 357 -9.50 2.34 6.07
C GLY A 357 -8.47 3.16 5.29
N ARG A 358 -8.25 2.83 4.02
CA ARG A 358 -7.37 3.56 3.11
C ARG A 358 -7.83 5.01 2.89
N GLY A 359 -9.11 5.22 2.60
CA GLY A 359 -9.68 6.54 2.40
C GLY A 359 -9.61 7.41 3.66
N MET A 360 -10.00 6.86 4.81
CA MET A 360 -9.96 7.58 6.09
C MET A 360 -8.52 7.89 6.55
N SER A 361 -7.58 6.97 6.34
CA SER A 361 -6.18 7.19 6.70
C SER A 361 -5.48 8.25 5.84
N ALA A 362 -6.02 8.58 4.67
CA ALA A 362 -5.48 9.61 3.79
C ALA A 362 -5.36 10.98 4.48
N PHE A 363 -6.25 11.26 5.43
CA PHE A 363 -6.22 12.50 6.22
C PHE A 363 -5.06 12.58 7.20
N SER A 364 -4.35 11.48 7.45
CA SER A 364 -3.16 11.49 8.31
C SER A 364 -2.02 12.35 7.73
N THR A 365 -1.87 12.40 6.41
CA THR A 365 -0.79 13.15 5.77
C THR A 365 -0.93 14.68 5.89
N PRO A 366 -2.08 15.31 5.57
CA PRO A 366 -2.27 16.73 5.83
C PRO A 366 -2.31 17.05 7.34
N LEU A 367 -2.75 16.12 8.19
CA LEU A 367 -2.70 16.28 9.65
C LEU A 367 -1.26 16.42 10.15
N VAL A 368 -0.33 15.56 9.70
CA VAL A 368 1.11 15.71 9.99
C VAL A 368 1.63 17.04 9.47
N GLY A 369 1.24 17.42 8.23
CA GLY A 369 1.59 18.71 7.65
C GLY A 369 1.12 19.90 8.50
N TYR A 370 -0.11 19.85 9.01
CA TYR A 370 -0.67 20.85 9.90
C TYR A 370 0.04 20.91 11.26
N LEU A 371 0.23 19.76 11.90
CA LEU A 371 0.97 19.68 13.16
C LEU A 371 2.39 20.24 13.03
N SER A 372 3.01 20.06 11.87
CA SER A 372 4.36 20.57 11.63
C SER A 372 4.46 22.09 11.53
N SER A 373 3.35 22.84 11.54
CA SER A 373 3.34 24.30 11.67
C SER A 373 3.51 24.78 13.12
N THR A 374 3.21 23.91 14.09
CA THR A 374 3.29 24.24 15.53
C THR A 374 4.36 23.47 16.27
N ILE A 375 4.68 22.25 15.80
CA ILE A 375 5.72 21.37 16.31
C ILE A 375 6.65 20.93 15.17
N THR A 376 7.75 20.24 15.47
CA THR A 376 8.65 19.75 14.41
C THR A 376 7.95 18.66 13.57
N LEU A 377 8.37 18.49 12.30
CA LEU A 377 7.81 17.47 11.41
C LEU A 377 7.99 16.06 12.02
N GLY A 378 9.15 15.78 12.60
CA GLY A 378 9.40 14.51 13.27
C GLY A 378 8.43 14.24 14.42
N LYS A 379 8.13 15.25 15.26
CA LYS A 379 7.10 15.11 16.32
C LYS A 379 5.70 14.89 15.73
N GLY A 380 5.34 15.62 14.66
CA GLY A 380 4.06 15.44 13.96
C GLY A 380 3.90 14.02 13.44
N ILE A 381 4.93 13.48 12.78
CA ILE A 381 4.97 12.08 12.33
C ILE A 381 4.78 11.13 13.51
N GLY A 382 5.57 11.28 14.57
CA GLY A 382 5.55 10.40 15.72
C GLY A 382 4.19 10.36 16.43
N VAL A 383 3.56 11.52 16.64
CA VAL A 383 2.22 11.61 17.28
C VAL A 383 1.18 10.86 16.46
N VAL A 384 1.10 11.11 15.15
CA VAL A 384 0.10 10.46 14.29
C VAL A 384 0.39 8.96 14.16
N ALA A 385 1.66 8.55 14.03
CA ALA A 385 2.03 7.15 13.96
C ALA A 385 1.68 6.39 15.24
N VAL A 386 2.05 6.92 16.40
CA VAL A 386 1.73 6.30 17.71
C VAL A 386 0.23 6.18 17.90
N THR A 387 -0.53 7.22 17.59
CA THR A 387 -2.00 7.19 17.69
C THR A 387 -2.58 6.10 16.80
N GLY A 388 -2.13 6.01 15.54
CA GLY A 388 -2.58 4.99 14.60
C GLY A 388 -2.28 3.57 15.09
N PHE A 389 -1.05 3.31 15.53
CA PHE A 389 -0.67 1.97 16.01
C PHE A 389 -1.29 1.63 17.38
N ALA A 390 -1.52 2.60 18.26
CA ALA A 390 -2.27 2.41 19.50
C ALA A 390 -3.72 1.98 19.23
N VAL A 391 -4.35 2.60 18.22
CA VAL A 391 -5.69 2.19 17.75
C VAL A 391 -5.66 0.74 17.26
N VAL A 392 -4.64 0.31 16.51
CA VAL A 392 -4.50 -1.10 16.08
C VAL A 392 -4.44 -2.02 17.29
N VAL A 393 -3.58 -1.74 18.28
CA VAL A 393 -3.44 -2.57 19.50
C VAL A 393 -4.78 -2.67 20.23
N LEU A 394 -5.45 -1.54 20.44
CA LEU A 394 -6.75 -1.49 21.14
C LEU A 394 -7.79 -2.34 20.40
N ILE A 395 -7.97 -2.12 19.11
CA ILE A 395 -9.03 -2.76 18.33
C ILE A 395 -8.76 -4.26 18.15
N VAL A 396 -7.52 -4.65 17.85
CA VAL A 396 -7.15 -6.07 17.75
C VAL A 396 -7.39 -6.81 19.07
N SER A 397 -7.19 -6.14 20.21
CA SER A 397 -7.48 -6.72 21.51
C SER A 397 -8.97 -7.05 21.69
N LEU A 398 -9.87 -6.29 21.07
CA LEU A 398 -11.33 -6.50 21.11
C LEU A 398 -11.85 -7.53 20.08
N LEU A 399 -11.04 -7.87 19.07
CA LEU A 399 -11.40 -8.84 18.03
C LEU A 399 -11.05 -10.27 18.48
N PRO A 400 -11.72 -11.32 17.96
CA PRO A 400 -11.38 -12.71 18.28
C PRO A 400 -10.05 -13.12 17.64
N GLU A 401 -9.37 -14.11 18.22
CA GLU A 401 -8.26 -14.82 17.55
C GLU A 401 -8.84 -15.75 16.48
N THR A 402 -8.24 -15.74 15.31
CA THR A 402 -8.72 -16.53 14.16
C THR A 402 -7.74 -17.61 13.69
N ARG A 403 -6.63 -17.78 14.41
CA ARG A 403 -5.62 -18.80 14.07
C ARG A 403 -6.24 -20.19 13.96
N GLY A 404 -6.00 -20.86 12.84
CA GLY A 404 -6.49 -22.22 12.63
C GLY A 404 -7.98 -22.35 12.31
N LYS A 405 -8.70 -21.22 12.15
CA LYS A 405 -10.10 -21.24 11.73
C LYS A 405 -10.19 -21.79 10.32
N GLN A 406 -10.88 -22.94 10.17
CA GLN A 406 -11.20 -23.46 8.85
C GLN A 406 -12.20 -22.53 8.17
N LEU A 407 -11.90 -22.17 6.94
CA LEU A 407 -12.83 -21.38 6.14
C LEU A 407 -13.99 -22.29 5.72
N ALA A 408 -15.15 -22.08 6.29
CA ALA A 408 -16.36 -22.79 5.86
C ALA A 408 -16.62 -22.53 4.38
N VAL A 409 -16.86 -23.61 3.64
CA VAL A 409 -17.14 -23.51 2.18
C VAL A 409 -18.58 -23.07 1.96
N TYR A 410 -19.46 -23.34 2.95
CA TYR A 410 -20.89 -22.95 2.96
C TYR A 410 -21.31 -22.68 4.41
N ASP A 411 -21.69 -21.45 4.72
CA ASP A 411 -22.64 -21.05 5.75
C ASP A 411 -23.53 -19.96 5.17
#